data_ed939bc7f93b48f665d0ec6a49a5786c
#
_entry.id   ed939bc7f93b48f665d0ec6a49a5786c
#
_cell.length_a   1.000
_cell.length_b   1.000
_cell.length_c   1.000
_cell.angle_alpha   90.00
_cell.angle_beta   90.00
_cell.angle_gamma   90.00
#
_symmetry.space_group_name_H-M   'P 1'
#
loop_
_entity.id
_entity.type
_entity.pdbx_description
1 polymer ?
#
loop_
_entity_poly.entity_id
_entity_poly.type
_entity_poly.pdbx_seq_one_letter_code
_entity_poly.pdbx_strand_id
1 'polypeptide(L)'
;TYSRDVCLLSDVETDSVFYRQEMQEAAISAASTLADYYLRKGARVSFRTNGREDTDEEIVLEQCQGITAITALNRRLAGIDLAKDSADFARMIRQIIPNCRQSRQYVCITTRPVRDILEAVTLLQSKAAEVLLIVPQIAGEEVQIPAGALAWNI
;
A
#
# COMPACT_ATOMS: atom_id res chain seq x y z
N THR A 1 -10.82 17.95 -17.82
CA THR A 1 -9.53 17.64 -17.16
C THR A 1 -9.43 16.16 -16.87
N TYR A 2 -8.37 15.58 -17.34
CA TYR A 2 -8.09 14.16 -17.11
C TYR A 2 -7.72 13.92 -15.65
N SER A 3 -8.48 13.06 -14.99
CA SER A 3 -8.24 12.69 -13.60
C SER A 3 -7.71 11.24 -13.56
N ARG A 4 -6.48 11.06 -13.08
CA ARG A 4 -5.89 9.73 -12.91
C ARG A 4 -6.57 9.00 -11.77
N ASP A 5 -6.75 7.69 -11.91
CA ASP A 5 -7.32 6.82 -10.90
C ASP A 5 -6.20 5.91 -10.36
N VAL A 6 -5.93 6.02 -9.06
CA VAL A 6 -4.83 5.32 -8.39
C VAL A 6 -5.35 4.54 -7.21
N CYS A 7 -4.94 3.28 -7.10
CA CYS A 7 -5.25 2.43 -5.95
C CYS A 7 -3.97 2.10 -5.19
N LEU A 8 -3.89 2.52 -3.93
CA LEU A 8 -2.79 2.22 -3.04
C LEU A 8 -3.13 1.00 -2.19
N LEU A 9 -2.26 0.01 -2.22
CA LEU A 9 -2.39 -1.23 -1.44
C LEU A 9 -1.19 -1.32 -0.49
N SER A 10 -1.44 -1.23 0.81
CA SER A 10 -0.38 -1.16 1.81
C SER A 10 -0.35 -2.39 2.71
N ASP A 11 0.82 -3.01 2.80
CA ASP A 11 1.11 -4.12 3.70
C ASP A 11 1.78 -3.56 4.96
N VAL A 12 1.12 -3.69 6.11
CA VAL A 12 1.67 -3.23 7.39
C VAL A 12 2.36 -4.35 8.16
N GLU A 13 2.35 -5.56 7.64
CA GLU A 13 3.10 -6.66 8.23
C GLU A 13 4.58 -6.57 7.85
N THR A 14 5.46 -7.05 8.73
CA THR A 14 6.89 -7.06 8.49
C THR A 14 7.53 -8.31 9.09
N ASP A 15 8.61 -8.76 8.47
CA ASP A 15 9.43 -9.87 8.97
C ASP A 15 10.57 -9.38 9.87
N SER A 16 10.73 -8.06 10.05
CA SER A 16 11.76 -7.50 10.90
C SER A 16 11.51 -7.84 12.37
N VAL A 17 12.54 -8.35 13.03
CA VAL A 17 12.48 -8.71 14.46
C VAL A 17 12.87 -7.53 15.35
N PHE A 18 13.93 -6.80 14.94
CA PHE A 18 14.49 -5.72 15.76
C PHE A 18 13.86 -4.36 15.49
N TYR A 19 13.40 -4.12 14.27
CA TYR A 19 12.87 -2.84 13.82
C TYR A 19 11.42 -2.97 13.35
N ARG A 20 10.65 -3.82 14.04
CA ARG A 20 9.26 -4.12 13.64
C ARG A 20 8.41 -2.87 13.54
N GLN A 21 8.40 -2.07 14.60
CA GLN A 21 7.58 -0.86 14.65
C GLN A 21 8.03 0.16 13.61
N GLU A 22 9.35 0.37 13.51
CA GLU A 22 9.92 1.31 12.55
C GLU A 22 9.58 0.91 11.10
N MET A 23 9.62 -0.37 10.79
CA MET A 23 9.27 -0.87 9.45
C MET A 23 7.78 -0.71 9.17
N GLN A 24 6.92 -1.00 10.15
CA GLN A 24 5.48 -0.81 9.99
C GLN A 24 5.12 0.67 9.81
N GLU A 25 5.73 1.54 10.59
CA GLU A 25 5.57 2.98 10.45
C GLU A 25 6.11 3.49 9.11
N ALA A 26 7.19 2.90 8.62
CA ALA A 26 7.74 3.20 7.31
C ALA A 26 6.74 2.90 6.19
N ALA A 27 6.07 1.77 6.26
CA ALA A 27 5.04 1.40 5.27
C ALA A 27 3.86 2.38 5.30
N ILE A 28 3.42 2.76 6.50
CA ILE A 28 2.34 3.74 6.68
C ILE A 28 2.76 5.11 6.15
N SER A 29 3.98 5.55 6.46
CA SER A 29 4.53 6.82 5.99
C SER A 29 4.64 6.88 4.47
N ALA A 30 5.09 5.79 3.84
CA ALA A 30 5.14 5.70 2.38
C ALA A 30 3.74 5.82 1.77
N ALA A 31 2.75 5.13 2.34
CA ALA A 31 1.37 5.22 1.87
C ALA A 31 0.81 6.64 2.00
N SER A 32 1.05 7.29 3.14
CA SER A 32 0.61 8.67 3.39
C SER A 32 1.24 9.64 2.40
N THR A 33 2.55 9.53 2.19
CA THR A 33 3.30 10.42 1.29
C THR A 33 2.84 10.25 -0.16
N LEU A 34 2.64 9.02 -0.60
CA LEU A 34 2.17 8.75 -1.97
C LEU A 34 0.73 9.22 -2.18
N ALA A 35 -0.13 8.99 -1.19
CA ALA A 35 -1.51 9.48 -1.26
C ALA A 35 -1.56 11.00 -1.37
N ASP A 36 -0.78 11.69 -0.56
CA ASP A 36 -0.65 13.15 -0.60
C ASP A 36 -0.19 13.61 -1.99
N TYR A 37 0.84 12.97 -2.53
CA TYR A 37 1.37 13.28 -3.85
C TYR A 37 0.29 13.17 -4.94
N TYR A 38 -0.41 12.03 -4.98
CA TYR A 38 -1.41 11.79 -6.01
C TYR A 38 -2.63 12.71 -5.86
N LEU A 39 -3.09 12.92 -4.62
CA LEU A 39 -4.24 13.81 -4.37
C LEU A 39 -3.94 15.25 -4.76
N ARG A 40 -2.72 15.73 -4.51
CA ARG A 40 -2.31 17.08 -4.92
C ARG A 40 -2.19 17.21 -6.43
N LYS A 41 -1.96 16.11 -7.15
CA LYS A 41 -1.96 16.08 -8.61
C LYS A 41 -3.36 15.98 -9.22
N GLY A 42 -4.40 15.94 -8.40
CA GLY A 42 -5.78 15.85 -8.86
C GLY A 42 -6.26 14.43 -9.14
N ALA A 43 -5.49 13.42 -8.75
CA ALA A 43 -5.90 12.03 -8.92
C ALA A 43 -7.03 11.65 -7.97
N ARG A 44 -7.84 10.67 -8.37
CA ARG A 44 -8.71 9.96 -7.45
C ARG A 44 -7.93 8.81 -6.84
N VAL A 45 -7.92 8.73 -5.53
CA VAL A 45 -7.13 7.74 -4.79
C VAL A 45 -8.06 6.82 -4.02
N SER A 46 -7.90 5.53 -4.27
CA SER A 46 -8.46 4.48 -3.43
C SER A 46 -7.34 3.92 -2.56
N PHE A 47 -7.66 3.55 -1.33
CA PHE A 47 -6.68 3.02 -0.40
C PHE A 47 -7.21 1.77 0.27
N ARG A 48 -6.36 0.76 0.38
CA ARG A 48 -6.67 -0.48 1.09
C ARG A 48 -5.42 -0.99 1.79
N THR A 49 -5.59 -1.46 3.03
CA THR A 49 -4.50 -2.04 3.80
C THR A 49 -4.95 -3.32 4.49
N ASN A 50 -4.00 -4.21 4.77
CA ASN A 50 -4.24 -5.41 5.56
C ASN A 50 -4.19 -5.14 7.07
N GLY A 51 -3.90 -3.91 7.50
CA GLY A 51 -3.98 -3.50 8.90
C GLY A 51 -5.43 -3.40 9.37
N ARG A 52 -5.61 -3.35 10.68
CA ARG A 52 -6.93 -3.28 11.34
C ARG A 52 -7.00 -2.08 12.26
N GLU A 53 -8.19 -1.51 12.37
CA GLU A 53 -8.51 -0.52 13.39
C GLU A 53 -8.80 -1.20 14.74
N ASP A 54 -8.93 -0.42 15.80
CA ASP A 54 -9.27 -0.93 17.14
C ASP A 54 -10.56 -1.76 17.16
N THR A 55 -11.47 -1.46 16.26
CA THR A 55 -12.76 -2.17 16.11
C THR A 55 -12.67 -3.43 15.27
N ASP A 56 -11.48 -3.85 14.82
CA ASP A 56 -11.23 -4.95 13.89
C ASP A 56 -11.81 -4.74 12.48
N GLU A 57 -12.24 -3.53 12.15
CA GLU A 57 -12.76 -3.23 10.83
C GLU A 57 -11.65 -3.15 9.78
N GLU A 58 -11.96 -3.60 8.57
CA GLU A 58 -11.10 -3.41 7.41
C GLU A 58 -11.00 -1.92 7.07
N ILE A 59 -9.79 -1.50 6.71
CA ILE A 59 -9.56 -0.11 6.29
C ILE A 59 -9.57 -0.06 4.77
N VAL A 60 -10.68 0.43 4.22
CA VAL A 60 -10.88 0.61 2.79
C VAL A 60 -11.43 2.01 2.55
N LEU A 61 -10.72 2.80 1.74
CA LEU A 61 -11.18 4.10 1.27
C LEU A 61 -11.27 4.06 -0.25
N GLU A 62 -12.40 4.47 -0.81
CA GLU A 62 -12.62 4.42 -2.24
C GLU A 62 -12.77 5.81 -2.83
N GLN A 63 -12.07 6.03 -3.94
CA GLN A 63 -12.21 7.20 -4.81
C GLN A 63 -12.16 8.54 -4.09
N CYS A 64 -11.25 8.68 -3.12
CA CYS A 64 -10.99 9.95 -2.46
C CYS A 64 -10.39 10.95 -3.45
N GLN A 65 -10.83 12.21 -3.39
CA GLN A 65 -10.34 13.25 -4.28
C GLN A 65 -10.26 14.58 -3.55
N GLY A 66 -9.29 15.41 -3.95
CA GLY A 66 -9.09 16.73 -3.40
C GLY A 66 -8.27 16.77 -2.12
N ILE A 67 -7.87 17.97 -1.74
CA ILE A 67 -6.97 18.19 -0.60
C ILE A 67 -7.59 17.74 0.73
N THR A 68 -8.91 17.90 0.88
CA THR A 68 -9.61 17.48 2.10
C THR A 68 -9.54 15.97 2.33
N ALA A 69 -9.39 15.19 1.26
CA ALA A 69 -9.23 13.74 1.36
C ALA A 69 -7.92 13.33 2.04
N ILE A 70 -6.89 14.18 1.98
CA ILE A 70 -5.61 13.92 2.65
C ILE A 70 -5.79 13.79 4.16
N THR A 71 -6.56 14.70 4.76
CA THR A 71 -6.85 14.66 6.20
C THR A 71 -7.64 13.42 6.57
N ALA A 72 -8.65 13.06 5.78
CA ALA A 72 -9.46 11.87 6.03
C ALA A 72 -8.60 10.59 5.93
N LEU A 73 -7.74 10.50 4.91
CA LEU A 73 -6.85 9.36 4.74
C LEU A 73 -5.85 9.24 5.90
N ASN A 74 -5.20 10.35 6.27
CA ASN A 74 -4.23 10.33 7.36
C ASN A 74 -4.86 9.95 8.70
N ARG A 75 -6.11 10.35 8.93
CA ARG A 75 -6.86 9.93 10.10
C ARG A 75 -7.06 8.41 10.13
N ARG A 76 -7.41 7.81 9.00
CA ARG A 76 -7.58 6.36 8.91
C ARG A 76 -6.24 5.64 9.09
N LEU A 77 -5.16 6.15 8.50
CA LEU A 77 -3.82 5.58 8.68
C LEU A 77 -3.38 5.63 10.14
N ALA A 78 -3.63 6.74 10.82
CA ALA A 78 -3.29 6.88 12.23
C ALA A 78 -4.11 5.93 13.14
N GLY A 79 -5.25 5.47 12.68
CA GLY A 79 -6.12 4.54 13.41
C GLY A 79 -5.73 3.06 13.28
N ILE A 80 -4.68 2.75 12.51
CA ILE A 80 -4.22 1.36 12.38
C ILE A 80 -3.59 0.91 13.70
N ASP A 81 -4.10 -0.18 14.25
CA ASP A 81 -3.55 -0.80 15.44
C ASP A 81 -2.48 -1.81 15.04
N LEU A 82 -1.21 -1.43 15.20
CA LEU A 82 -0.07 -2.27 14.83
C LEU A 82 0.13 -3.47 15.75
N ALA A 83 -0.54 -3.50 16.90
CA ALA A 83 -0.51 -4.64 17.80
C ALA A 83 -1.46 -5.77 17.35
N LYS A 84 -2.39 -5.48 16.46
CA LYS A 84 -3.32 -6.49 15.93
C LYS A 84 -2.69 -7.23 14.77
N ASP A 85 -3.08 -8.50 14.60
CA ASP A 85 -2.67 -9.32 13.48
C ASP A 85 -3.23 -8.72 12.17
N SER A 86 -2.36 -8.58 11.17
CA SER A 86 -2.76 -8.15 9.84
C SER A 86 -3.32 -9.33 9.05
N ALA A 87 -4.21 -9.02 8.10
CA ALA A 87 -4.66 -10.02 7.14
C ALA A 87 -3.55 -10.33 6.13
N ASP A 88 -3.68 -11.44 5.41
CA ASP A 88 -2.72 -11.84 4.38
C ASP A 88 -2.76 -10.86 3.21
N PHE A 89 -1.64 -10.18 2.96
CA PHE A 89 -1.55 -9.17 1.90
C PHE A 89 -1.67 -9.77 0.50
N ALA A 90 -1.05 -10.91 0.25
CA ALA A 90 -1.16 -11.60 -1.04
C ALA A 90 -2.61 -11.96 -1.35
N ARG A 91 -3.34 -12.43 -0.34
CA ARG A 91 -4.77 -12.72 -0.47
C ARG A 91 -5.58 -11.46 -0.77
N MET A 92 -5.25 -10.35 -0.12
CA MET A 92 -5.90 -9.07 -0.36
C MET A 92 -5.72 -8.63 -1.81
N ILE A 93 -4.50 -8.75 -2.36
CA ILE A 93 -4.24 -8.44 -3.77
C ILE A 93 -5.08 -9.34 -4.67
N ARG A 94 -5.13 -10.64 -4.42
CA ARG A 94 -5.91 -11.58 -5.22
C ARG A 94 -7.39 -11.29 -5.20
N GLN A 95 -7.91 -10.78 -4.09
CA GLN A 95 -9.33 -10.44 -3.95
C GLN A 95 -9.75 -9.25 -4.81
N ILE A 96 -8.83 -8.34 -5.11
CA ILE A 96 -9.17 -7.17 -5.95
C ILE A 96 -9.06 -7.46 -7.45
N ILE A 97 -8.35 -8.52 -7.85
CA ILE A 97 -8.06 -8.80 -9.26
C ILE A 97 -9.33 -8.96 -10.12
N PRO A 98 -10.39 -9.67 -9.68
CA PRO A 98 -11.60 -9.79 -10.51
C PRO A 98 -12.25 -8.46 -10.85
N ASN A 99 -12.06 -7.44 -10.04
CA ASN A 99 -12.65 -6.11 -10.21
C ASN A 99 -11.60 -5.06 -10.58
N CYS A 100 -10.37 -5.47 -10.91
CA CYS A 100 -9.33 -4.52 -11.28
C CYS A 100 -9.64 -3.88 -12.64
N ARG A 101 -9.27 -2.60 -12.75
CA ARG A 101 -9.44 -1.82 -13.98
C ARG A 101 -8.10 -1.62 -14.65
N GLN A 102 -8.06 -1.89 -15.96
CA GLN A 102 -6.85 -1.70 -16.74
C GLN A 102 -6.39 -0.23 -16.75
N SER A 103 -7.32 0.71 -16.69
CA SER A 103 -7.03 2.15 -16.69
C SER A 103 -6.56 2.69 -15.34
N ARG A 104 -6.64 1.90 -14.27
CA ARG A 104 -6.23 2.29 -12.92
C ARG A 104 -4.77 1.93 -12.70
N GLN A 105 -4.03 2.83 -12.08
CA GLN A 105 -2.68 2.53 -11.57
C GLN A 105 -2.80 1.89 -10.19
N TYR A 106 -2.07 0.80 -9.99
CA TYR A 106 -1.99 0.13 -8.68
C TYR A 106 -0.59 0.31 -8.12
N VAL A 107 -0.52 0.65 -6.84
CA VAL A 107 0.75 0.81 -6.12
C VAL A 107 0.71 -0.10 -4.90
N CYS A 108 1.55 -1.12 -4.91
CA CYS A 108 1.69 -2.08 -3.81
C CYS A 108 2.88 -1.68 -2.94
N ILE A 109 2.66 -1.53 -1.64
CA ILE A 109 3.68 -1.12 -0.68
C ILE A 109 3.85 -2.25 0.33
N THR A 110 5.03 -2.86 0.37
CA THR A 110 5.34 -3.91 1.33
C THR A 110 6.81 -3.84 1.76
N THR A 111 7.08 -4.10 3.03
CA THR A 111 8.46 -4.21 3.55
C THR A 111 9.01 -5.61 3.40
N ARG A 112 8.18 -6.58 2.99
CA ARG A 112 8.55 -7.99 2.88
C ARG A 112 8.15 -8.55 1.51
N PRO A 113 8.96 -8.34 0.47
CA PRO A 113 8.65 -8.82 -0.87
C PRO A 113 8.86 -10.34 -0.99
N VAL A 114 8.09 -11.11 -0.22
CA VAL A 114 8.15 -12.57 -0.23
C VAL A 114 7.47 -13.14 -1.47
N ARG A 115 7.79 -14.40 -1.78
CA ARG A 115 7.37 -15.06 -3.01
C ARG A 115 5.86 -14.98 -3.25
N ASP A 116 5.06 -15.24 -2.22
CA ASP A 116 3.60 -15.25 -2.35
C ASP A 116 3.05 -13.87 -2.73
N ILE A 117 3.61 -12.81 -2.15
CA ILE A 117 3.25 -11.42 -2.48
C ILE A 117 3.69 -11.11 -3.91
N LEU A 118 4.91 -11.50 -4.30
CA LEU A 118 5.42 -11.24 -5.65
C LEU A 118 4.59 -11.96 -6.71
N GLU A 119 4.14 -13.18 -6.45
CA GLU A 119 3.25 -13.90 -7.35
C GLU A 119 1.90 -13.19 -7.50
N ALA A 120 1.34 -12.67 -6.41
CA ALA A 120 0.09 -11.92 -6.45
C ALA A 120 0.25 -10.60 -7.22
N VAL A 121 1.36 -9.89 -7.02
CA VAL A 121 1.68 -8.67 -7.77
C VAL A 121 1.84 -8.97 -9.26
N THR A 122 2.51 -10.04 -9.61
CA THR A 122 2.68 -10.47 -11.02
C THR A 122 1.33 -10.77 -11.66
N LEU A 123 0.44 -11.42 -10.93
CA LEU A 123 -0.91 -11.69 -11.43
C LEU A 123 -1.70 -10.39 -11.66
N LEU A 124 -1.59 -9.42 -10.75
CA LEU A 124 -2.19 -8.11 -10.93
C LEU A 124 -1.61 -7.39 -12.16
N GLN A 125 -0.29 -7.47 -12.35
CA GLN A 125 0.38 -6.89 -13.52
C GLN A 125 -0.12 -7.47 -14.84
N SER A 126 -0.59 -8.71 -14.84
CA SER A 126 -1.15 -9.34 -16.04
C SER A 126 -2.54 -8.80 -16.40
N LYS A 127 -3.22 -8.12 -15.47
CA LYS A 127 -4.59 -7.63 -15.62
C LYS A 127 -4.69 -6.12 -15.71
N ALA A 128 -3.75 -5.40 -15.09
CA ALA A 128 -3.74 -3.94 -15.05
C ALA A 128 -2.58 -3.40 -15.90
N ALA A 129 -2.77 -2.25 -16.54
CA ALA A 129 -1.75 -1.66 -17.39
C ALA A 129 -0.54 -1.15 -16.62
N GLU A 130 -0.73 -0.72 -15.37
CA GLU A 130 0.32 -0.09 -14.58
C GLU A 130 0.26 -0.54 -13.12
N VAL A 131 1.29 -1.25 -12.68
CA VAL A 131 1.43 -1.72 -11.30
C VAL A 131 2.84 -1.42 -10.84
N LEU A 132 2.97 -0.67 -9.74
CA LEU A 132 4.25 -0.40 -9.08
C LEU A 132 4.35 -1.19 -7.78
N LEU A 133 5.53 -1.70 -7.50
CA LEU A 133 5.86 -2.30 -6.21
C LEU A 133 6.88 -1.41 -5.51
N ILE A 134 6.56 -0.96 -4.32
CA ILE A 134 7.42 -0.09 -3.51
C ILE A 134 7.79 -0.83 -2.23
N VAL A 135 9.10 -0.88 -1.95
CA VAL A 135 9.63 -1.59 -0.78
C VAL A 135 10.30 -0.59 0.15
N PRO A 136 9.61 -0.17 1.24
CA PRO A 136 10.23 0.65 2.26
C PRO A 136 11.40 -0.08 2.93
N GLN A 137 12.49 0.65 3.17
CA GLN A 137 13.69 0.11 3.80
C GLN A 137 14.28 1.10 4.80
N ILE A 138 14.89 0.57 5.84
CA ILE A 138 15.72 1.33 6.77
C ILE A 138 17.15 0.79 6.75
N ALA A 139 18.11 1.64 7.07
CA ALA A 139 19.51 1.25 7.12
C ALA A 139 19.71 0.11 8.15
N GLY A 140 20.42 -0.93 7.75
CA GLY A 140 20.67 -2.12 8.59
C GLY A 140 19.61 -3.22 8.46
N GLU A 141 18.50 -2.95 7.80
CA GLU A 141 17.41 -3.92 7.57
C GLU A 141 17.03 -3.95 6.09
N GLU A 142 17.99 -3.75 5.20
CA GLU A 142 17.73 -3.80 3.77
C GLU A 142 17.36 -5.22 3.34
N VAL A 143 16.30 -5.29 2.52
CA VAL A 143 15.91 -6.53 1.87
C VAL A 143 16.27 -6.46 0.39
N GLN A 144 16.42 -7.61 -0.25
CA GLN A 144 16.68 -7.66 -1.68
C GLN A 144 15.45 -7.11 -2.44
N ILE A 145 15.69 -6.14 -3.32
CA ILE A 145 14.64 -5.53 -4.13
C ILE A 145 14.44 -6.35 -5.39
N PRO A 146 13.21 -6.84 -5.67
CA PRO A 146 12.92 -7.54 -6.92
C PRO A 146 13.11 -6.61 -8.13
N ALA A 147 13.39 -7.21 -9.28
CA ALA A 147 13.49 -6.45 -10.54
C ALA A 147 12.16 -5.70 -10.81
N GLY A 148 12.26 -4.42 -11.16
CA GLY A 148 11.10 -3.58 -11.42
C GLY A 148 10.46 -2.94 -10.19
N ALA A 149 10.86 -3.33 -8.98
CA ALA A 149 10.40 -2.68 -7.76
C ALA A 149 11.25 -1.46 -7.43
N LEU A 150 10.67 -0.53 -6.65
CA LEU A 150 11.34 0.69 -6.21
C LEU A 150 11.63 0.60 -4.70
N ALA A 151 12.84 0.95 -4.30
CA ALA A 151 13.20 1.08 -2.91
C ALA A 151 12.71 2.43 -2.37
N TRP A 152 12.16 2.44 -1.17
CA TRP A 152 11.77 3.64 -0.44
C TRP A 152 12.67 3.74 0.79
N ASN A 153 13.72 4.55 0.69
CA ASN A 153 14.68 4.72 1.79
C ASN A 153 14.21 5.78 2.76
N ILE A 154 14.33 5.45 4.02
CA ILE A 154 13.90 6.32 5.12
C ILE A 154 15.10 6.93 5.80
#